data_2c7f6c1ace77331625f5c88dd0683f69
#
_entry.id   2c7f6c1ace77331625f5c88dd0683f69
#
_cell.length_a   1.000
_cell.length_b   1.000
_cell.length_c   1.000
_cell.angle_alpha   90.00
_cell.angle_beta   90.00
_cell.angle_gamma   90.00
#
_symmetry.space_group_name_H-M   'P 1'
#
loop_
_entity.id
_entity.type
_entity.pdbx_description
1 polymer ?
#
loop_
_entity_poly.entity_id
_entity_poly.type
_entity_poly.pdbx_seq_one_letter_code
_entity_poly.pdbx_strand_id
1 'polypeptide(L)'
;MPSSQSDIELASSTETTARGREVQLIINIAEPDPEFQPFALTDEASLLDAVPTPVSEISRRLDAYFRADLGLDLAIPLWRLVDRIKRLRPGWPDDLEPN
;
A
#
# COMPACT_ATOMS: atom_id res chain seq x y z
N MET A 1 6.20 17.98 -26.82
CA MET A 1 5.99 17.47 -26.49
C MET A 1 6.06 16.59 -26.19
N PRO A 2 6.13 16.77 -26.10
CA PRO A 2 6.07 16.04 -25.67
C PRO A 2 5.79 15.26 -25.21
N SER A 3 5.78 15.56 -25.29
CA SER A 3 5.43 14.88 -24.72
C SER A 3 5.08 14.05 -24.38
N SER A 4 5.17 14.25 -24.68
CA SER A 4 4.74 13.56 -24.24
C SER A 4 4.56 12.63 -23.87
N GLN A 5 4.71 12.83 -23.94
CA GLN A 5 4.48 12.11 -23.48
C GLN A 5 4.32 11.30 -22.92
N SER A 6 4.52 11.61 -22.92
CA SER A 6 4.37 10.94 -22.20
C SER A 6 3.89 10.24 -21.68
N ASP A 7 3.79 10.71 -21.83
CA ASP A 7 3.27 10.07 -21.18
C ASP A 7 2.67 9.19 -21.18
N ILE A 8 2.52 9.63 -21.39
CA ILE A 8 2.04 8.67 -21.96
C ILE A 8 1.97 7.29 -21.57
N GLU A 9 2.43 6.56 -22.00
CA GLU A 9 2.47 5.25 -21.64
C GLU A 9 2.68 5.02 -20.22
N LEU A 10 2.84 6.06 -19.58
CA LEU A 10 3.19 5.96 -18.19
C LEU A 10 1.97 5.66 -17.36
N ALA A 11 2.09 4.65 -16.52
CA ALA A 11 1.05 4.35 -15.55
C ALA A 11 0.90 5.53 -14.59
N SER A 12 -0.33 5.85 -14.27
CA SER A 12 -0.63 6.91 -13.32
C SER A 12 -0.21 6.51 -11.90
N SER A 13 0.11 7.48 -11.08
CA SER A 13 0.31 7.29 -9.65
C SER A 13 -0.58 8.24 -8.84
N THR A 14 -1.61 8.79 -9.47
CA THR A 14 -2.49 9.78 -8.85
C THR A 14 -3.18 9.24 -7.60
N GLU A 15 -3.78 8.07 -7.69
CA GLU A 15 -4.51 7.48 -6.56
C GLU A 15 -3.57 7.08 -5.43
N THR A 16 -2.42 6.52 -5.79
CA THR A 16 -1.42 6.11 -4.82
C THR A 16 -0.86 7.32 -4.08
N THR A 17 -0.57 8.39 -4.82
CA THR A 17 -0.03 9.61 -4.23
C THR A 17 -1.04 10.28 -3.31
N ALA A 18 -2.32 10.27 -3.69
CA ALA A 18 -3.38 10.87 -2.87
C ALA A 18 -3.50 10.17 -1.51
N ARG A 19 -3.08 8.90 -1.43
CA ARG A 19 -3.13 8.12 -0.20
C ARG A 19 -1.74 7.84 0.36
N GLY A 20 -0.82 8.77 0.14
CA GLY A 20 0.60 8.57 0.44
C GLY A 20 0.88 8.14 1.87
N ARG A 21 0.19 8.74 2.84
CA ARG A 21 0.39 8.41 4.26
C ARG A 21 0.01 6.96 4.54
N GLU A 22 -1.17 6.56 4.08
CA GLU A 22 -1.67 5.21 4.33
C GLU A 22 -0.86 4.17 3.56
N VAL A 23 -0.51 4.48 2.32
CA VAL A 23 0.31 3.60 1.50
C VAL A 23 1.66 3.37 2.19
N GLN A 24 2.30 4.44 2.67
CA GLN A 24 3.58 4.31 3.34
C GLN A 24 3.47 3.49 4.62
N LEU A 25 2.39 3.66 5.38
CA LEU A 25 2.17 2.86 6.58
C LEU A 25 2.09 1.37 6.27
N ILE A 26 1.33 1.01 5.23
CA ILE A 26 1.18 -0.38 4.84
C ILE A 26 2.53 -0.96 4.38
N ILE A 27 3.28 -0.19 3.61
CA ILE A 27 4.59 -0.63 3.16
C ILE A 27 5.52 -0.85 4.35
N ASN A 28 5.50 0.06 5.32
CA ASN A 28 6.33 -0.05 6.52
C ASN A 28 6.00 -1.31 7.34
N ILE A 29 4.73 -1.68 7.37
CA ILE A 29 4.30 -2.90 8.07
C ILE A 29 4.78 -4.13 7.32
N ALA A 30 4.60 -4.14 6.00
CA ALA A 30 4.96 -5.28 5.16
C ALA A 30 6.47 -5.45 5.05
N GLU A 31 7.21 -4.36 4.95
CA GLU A 31 8.66 -4.39 4.79
C GLU A 31 9.26 -3.21 5.53
N PRO A 32 9.66 -3.39 6.80
CA PRO A 32 10.21 -2.28 7.58
C PRO A 32 11.63 -1.85 7.16
N ASP A 33 12.34 -2.69 6.39
CA ASP A 33 13.70 -2.33 5.96
C ASP A 33 13.62 -1.40 4.76
N PRO A 34 14.08 -0.13 4.90
CA PRO A 34 13.97 0.83 3.81
C PRO A 34 14.73 0.44 2.54
N GLU A 35 15.73 -0.43 2.65
CA GLU A 35 16.46 -0.90 1.46
C GLU A 35 15.57 -1.69 0.51
N PHE A 36 14.52 -2.31 1.03
CA PHE A 36 13.65 -3.14 0.23
C PHE A 36 12.30 -2.48 -0.07
N GLN A 37 12.15 -1.21 0.30
CA GLN A 37 10.93 -0.47 0.00
C GLN A 37 11.04 0.19 -1.37
N PRO A 38 9.92 0.32 -2.10
CA PRO A 38 9.95 0.93 -3.44
C PRO A 38 10.17 2.43 -3.35
N PHE A 39 10.80 3.00 -4.41
CA PHE A 39 10.92 4.45 -4.53
C PHE A 39 9.63 5.10 -4.96
N ALA A 40 8.87 4.42 -5.81
CA ALA A 40 7.64 4.96 -6.37
C ALA A 40 6.72 3.81 -6.72
N LEU A 41 5.42 4.08 -6.72
CA LEU A 41 4.41 3.09 -7.04
C LEU A 41 3.42 3.66 -8.03
N THR A 42 3.03 2.84 -9.00
CA THR A 42 1.95 3.18 -9.90
C THR A 42 0.62 2.77 -9.27
N ASP A 43 -0.48 3.27 -9.85
CA ASP A 43 -1.81 2.93 -9.35
C ASP A 43 -2.19 1.48 -9.59
N GLU A 44 -1.40 0.75 -10.39
CA GLU A 44 -1.67 -0.66 -10.65
C GLU A 44 -0.90 -1.60 -9.73
N ALA A 45 0.11 -1.11 -9.04
CA ALA A 45 0.98 -1.96 -8.23
C ALA A 45 0.26 -2.45 -6.98
N SER A 46 0.33 -3.76 -6.74
CA SER A 46 -0.16 -4.35 -5.50
C SER A 46 0.95 -4.35 -4.45
N LEU A 47 0.59 -4.66 -3.21
CA LEU A 47 1.58 -4.81 -2.16
C LEU A 47 2.55 -5.94 -2.48
N LEU A 48 2.06 -7.01 -3.13
CA LEU A 48 2.91 -8.12 -3.54
C LEU A 48 3.96 -7.72 -4.57
N ASP A 49 3.63 -6.74 -5.42
CA ASP A 49 4.57 -6.21 -6.39
C ASP A 49 5.57 -5.26 -5.75
N ALA A 50 5.16 -4.60 -4.69
CA ALA A 50 5.92 -3.48 -4.12
C ALA A 50 7.07 -3.94 -3.22
N VAL A 51 6.92 -5.06 -2.53
CA VAL A 51 7.91 -5.51 -1.55
C VAL A 51 8.26 -6.97 -1.78
N PRO A 52 9.49 -7.39 -1.40
CA PRO A 52 9.93 -8.78 -1.61
C PRO A 52 9.42 -9.75 -0.54
N THR A 53 8.77 -9.24 0.49
CA THR A 53 8.32 -10.06 1.62
C THR A 53 7.31 -11.10 1.17
N PRO A 54 7.43 -12.36 1.61
CA PRO A 54 6.45 -13.40 1.26
C PRO A 54 5.05 -13.04 1.74
N VAL A 55 4.04 -13.45 0.97
CA VAL A 55 2.65 -13.09 1.25
C VAL A 55 2.20 -13.55 2.63
N SER A 56 2.63 -14.73 3.06
CA SER A 56 2.24 -15.22 4.39
C SER A 56 2.78 -14.34 5.50
N GLU A 57 3.98 -13.83 5.32
CA GLU A 57 4.59 -12.94 6.31
C GLU A 57 3.90 -11.59 6.31
N ILE A 58 3.56 -11.06 5.14
CA ILE A 58 2.83 -9.79 5.03
C ILE A 58 1.48 -9.91 5.75
N SER A 59 0.76 -11.01 5.49
CA SER A 59 -0.54 -11.24 6.11
C SER A 59 -0.41 -11.30 7.63
N ARG A 60 0.59 -11.99 8.13
CA ARG A 60 0.82 -12.11 9.56
C ARG A 60 1.10 -10.73 10.18
N ARG A 61 1.91 -9.93 9.52
CA ARG A 61 2.24 -8.59 10.03
C ARG A 61 1.04 -7.66 10.03
N LEU A 62 0.21 -7.73 8.98
CA LEU A 62 -1.00 -6.92 8.92
C LEU A 62 -2.00 -7.33 9.98
N ASP A 63 -2.17 -8.65 10.17
CA ASP A 63 -3.07 -9.14 11.21
C ASP A 63 -2.62 -8.67 12.60
N ALA A 64 -1.32 -8.71 12.84
CA ALA A 64 -0.77 -8.24 14.12
C ALA A 64 -0.98 -6.74 14.31
N TYR A 65 -0.79 -5.96 13.25
CA TYR A 65 -0.96 -4.51 13.31
C TYR A 65 -2.42 -4.13 13.60
N PHE A 66 -3.35 -4.75 12.88
CA PHE A 66 -4.78 -4.46 13.06
C PHE A 66 -5.39 -5.24 14.22
N ARG A 67 -4.66 -6.21 14.77
CA ARG A 67 -5.12 -7.09 15.85
C ARG A 67 -6.37 -7.85 15.43
N ALA A 68 -6.46 -8.18 14.16
CA ALA A 68 -7.60 -8.89 13.59
C ALA A 68 -7.25 -9.35 12.19
N ASP A 69 -7.88 -10.42 11.75
CA ASP A 69 -7.80 -10.88 10.36
C ASP A 69 -8.90 -10.17 9.58
N LEU A 70 -8.50 -9.21 8.76
CA LEU A 70 -9.44 -8.44 7.96
C LEU A 70 -9.80 -9.12 6.64
N GLY A 71 -9.18 -10.25 6.33
CA GLY A 71 -9.44 -10.96 5.09
C GLY A 71 -9.04 -10.17 3.86
N LEU A 72 -7.91 -9.48 3.93
CA LEU A 72 -7.47 -8.59 2.85
C LEU A 72 -6.92 -9.37 1.66
N ASP A 73 -7.29 -8.92 0.45
CA ASP A 73 -6.72 -9.41 -0.79
C ASP A 73 -5.51 -8.57 -1.12
N LEU A 74 -4.33 -9.14 -0.98
CA LEU A 74 -3.08 -8.40 -1.17
C LEU A 74 -2.69 -8.27 -2.64
N ALA A 75 -3.44 -8.90 -3.55
CA ALA A 75 -3.15 -8.85 -4.98
C ALA A 75 -3.81 -7.67 -5.69
N ILE A 76 -4.71 -6.96 -5.03
CA ILE A 76 -5.34 -5.78 -5.63
C ILE A 76 -4.40 -4.59 -5.56
N PRO A 77 -4.60 -3.55 -6.39
CA PRO A 77 -3.77 -2.35 -6.31
C PRO A 77 -3.71 -1.80 -4.88
N LEU A 78 -2.53 -1.35 -4.47
CA LEU A 78 -2.30 -0.94 -3.09
C LEU A 78 -3.24 0.17 -2.63
N TRP A 79 -3.55 1.14 -3.51
CA TRP A 79 -4.47 2.22 -3.13
C TRP A 79 -5.89 1.68 -2.89
N ARG A 80 -6.29 0.64 -3.63
CA ARG A 80 -7.58 -0.01 -3.39
C ARG A 80 -7.58 -0.77 -2.08
N LEU A 81 -6.44 -1.37 -1.75
CA LEU A 81 -6.27 -2.03 -0.46
C LEU A 81 -6.44 -1.03 0.68
N VAL A 82 -5.85 0.16 0.55
CA VAL A 82 -6.03 1.25 1.52
C VAL A 82 -7.51 1.58 1.69
N ASP A 83 -8.23 1.76 0.58
CA ASP A 83 -9.65 2.09 0.64
C ASP A 83 -10.47 0.96 1.29
N ARG A 84 -10.11 -0.28 1.01
CA ARG A 84 -10.76 -1.43 1.62
C ARG A 84 -10.56 -1.44 3.12
N ILE A 85 -9.33 -1.20 3.56
CA ILE A 85 -9.02 -1.14 4.99
C ILE A 85 -9.82 -0.02 5.66
N LYS A 86 -9.91 1.13 5.01
CA LYS A 86 -10.65 2.26 5.59
C LYS A 86 -12.14 1.97 5.69
N ARG A 87 -12.69 1.15 4.81
CA ARG A 87 -14.08 0.73 4.91
C ARG A 87 -14.28 -0.22 6.09
N LEU A 88 -13.32 -1.11 6.33
CA LEU A 88 -13.40 -2.06 7.43
C LEU A 88 -13.03 -1.42 8.78
N ARG A 89 -12.19 -0.42 8.74
CA ARG A 89 -11.69 0.27 9.94
C ARG A 89 -11.76 1.78 9.70
N PRO A 90 -12.93 2.40 9.80
CA PRO A 90 -13.11 3.81 9.42
C PRO A 90 -12.21 4.80 10.18
N GLY A 91 -11.77 4.45 11.37
CA GLY A 91 -10.87 5.31 12.15
C GLY A 91 -9.40 5.21 11.76
N TRP A 92 -9.03 4.21 10.95
CA TRP A 92 -7.64 4.00 10.56
C TRP A 92 -7.22 5.07 9.55
N PRO A 93 -5.99 5.58 9.57
CA PRO A 93 -4.89 5.15 10.46
C PRO A 93 -4.85 5.86 11.80
N ASP A 94 -5.67 6.85 12.01
CA ASP A 94 -5.55 7.71 13.20
C ASP A 94 -5.74 6.95 14.50
N ASP A 95 -6.58 5.92 14.51
CA ASP A 95 -6.87 5.19 15.73
C ASP A 95 -5.77 4.21 16.13
N LEU A 96 -4.85 3.88 15.23
CA LEU A 96 -3.77 2.94 15.50
C LEU A 96 -2.39 3.57 15.50
N GLU A 97 -2.24 4.76 14.92
CA GLU A 97 -0.95 5.43 14.92
C GLU A 97 -0.62 5.98 16.30
N PRO A 98 0.58 5.69 16.81
CA PRO A 98 1.02 6.35 18.03
C PRO A 98 1.27 7.82 17.75
N ASN A 99 1.03 8.63 18.70
CA ASN A 99 1.29 10.07 18.61
C ASN A 99 2.67 10.41 19.07
#